data_ebbd4e4effd386fc0c04e42e6b1e4e09
#
_entry.id   ebbd4e4effd386fc0c04e42e6b1e4e09
#
_cell.length_a   1.000
_cell.length_b   1.000
_cell.length_c   1.000
_cell.angle_alpha   90.00
_cell.angle_beta   90.00
_cell.angle_gamma   90.00
#
_symmetry.space_group_name_H-M   'P 1'
#
loop_
_entity.id
_entity.type
_entity.pdbx_description
1 polymer ?
#
loop_
_entity_poly.entity_id
_entity_poly.type
_entity_poly.pdbx_seq_one_letter_code
_entity_poly.pdbx_strand_id
1 'polypeptide(L)'
;MYQNTYPGGAPPGHLGDWLNRHQGLPVQDQERLLRNDPSFNRLPPATQQRLVQQLHQLNQLPEEQRERRLARSEMLEHMSPQDQMQVRQAGRGFMALAPDRQAMVKRAFQDLRSVPLDQRATVLNSARYQSQFSPDERGILANLLRAEPYEPPR
;
A
#
# COMPACT_ATOMS: atom_id res chain seq x y z
N MET A 1 -25.68 -5.89 -9.43
CA MET A 1 -24.74 -6.30 -8.41
C MET A 1 -23.51 -6.91 -9.00
N TYR A 2 -22.44 -6.39 -8.66
CA TYR A 2 -21.19 -6.81 -9.19
C TYR A 2 -20.63 -7.94 -8.38
N GLN A 3 -20.71 -9.10 -8.91
CA GLN A 3 -20.16 -10.26 -8.27
C GLN A 3 -18.74 -10.41 -8.67
N ASN A 4 -17.91 -9.99 -7.84
CA ASN A 4 -16.53 -10.08 -8.12
C ASN A 4 -16.01 -11.45 -7.79
N THR A 5 -16.58 -12.42 -8.38
CA THR A 5 -16.03 -13.74 -8.24
C THR A 5 -14.99 -13.92 -9.31
N TYR A 6 -13.81 -13.52 -8.99
CA TYR A 6 -12.69 -13.76 -9.86
C TYR A 6 -11.90 -14.93 -9.34
N PRO A 7 -12.32 -16.13 -9.57
CA PRO A 7 -11.51 -17.27 -9.17
C PRO A 7 -10.21 -17.21 -9.96
N GLY A 8 -9.20 -16.70 -9.32
CA GLY A 8 -7.92 -16.50 -9.98
C GLY A 8 -7.78 -15.21 -10.77
N GLY A 9 -8.84 -14.40 -10.82
CA GLY A 9 -8.78 -13.15 -11.56
C GLY A 9 -7.94 -12.08 -10.88
N ALA A 10 -7.43 -11.15 -11.67
CA ALA A 10 -6.61 -10.05 -11.18
C ALA A 10 -7.19 -8.72 -11.62
N PRO A 11 -8.37 -8.35 -11.13
CA PRO A 11 -8.91 -7.03 -11.44
C PRO A 11 -8.03 -5.93 -10.85
N PRO A 12 -8.10 -4.71 -11.37
CA PRO A 12 -7.36 -3.61 -10.79
C PRO A 12 -7.67 -3.47 -9.32
N GLY A 13 -6.67 -3.35 -8.48
CA GLY A 13 -6.83 -3.24 -7.04
C GLY A 13 -6.80 -4.56 -6.29
N HIS A 14 -6.77 -5.69 -6.98
CA HIS A 14 -6.76 -7.00 -6.34
C HIS A 14 -5.53 -7.83 -6.69
N LEU A 15 -4.52 -7.20 -7.25
CA LEU A 15 -3.29 -7.88 -7.62
C LEU A 15 -2.60 -8.49 -6.40
N GLY A 16 -2.69 -7.85 -5.24
CA GLY A 16 -2.11 -8.36 -4.00
C GLY A 16 -2.69 -9.70 -3.61
N ASP A 17 -4.02 -9.83 -3.59
CA ASP A 17 -4.69 -11.09 -3.29
C ASP A 17 -4.33 -12.17 -4.31
N TRP A 18 -4.30 -11.80 -5.58
CA TRP A 18 -3.95 -12.72 -6.65
C TRP A 18 -2.53 -13.25 -6.46
N LEU A 19 -1.59 -12.37 -6.15
CA LEU A 19 -0.20 -12.76 -5.92
C LEU A 19 -0.05 -13.64 -4.69
N ASN A 20 -0.79 -13.37 -3.63
CA ASN A 20 -0.76 -14.21 -2.43
C ASN A 20 -1.18 -15.63 -2.72
N ARG A 21 -2.17 -15.82 -3.59
CA ARG A 21 -2.62 -17.15 -3.98
C ARG A 21 -1.64 -17.88 -4.89
N HIS A 22 -0.76 -17.14 -5.55
CA HIS A 22 0.17 -17.69 -6.53
C HIS A 22 1.62 -17.56 -6.09
N GLN A 23 1.86 -17.33 -4.80
CA GLN A 23 3.20 -17.32 -4.25
C GLN A 23 3.86 -18.68 -4.48
N GLY A 24 5.15 -18.67 -4.65
CA GLY A 24 5.89 -19.91 -4.88
C GLY A 24 6.01 -20.31 -6.33
N LEU A 25 5.25 -19.69 -7.22
CA LEU A 25 5.44 -19.90 -8.65
C LEU A 25 6.52 -18.95 -9.17
N PRO A 26 7.31 -19.38 -10.17
CA PRO A 26 8.21 -18.46 -10.87
C PRO A 26 7.43 -17.31 -11.49
N VAL A 27 8.06 -16.15 -11.59
CA VAL A 27 7.41 -14.95 -12.15
C VAL A 27 6.88 -15.19 -13.56
N GLN A 28 7.57 -16.00 -14.34
CA GLN A 28 7.14 -16.32 -15.71
C GLN A 28 5.83 -17.09 -15.71
N ASP A 29 5.68 -18.02 -14.76
CA ASP A 29 4.43 -18.77 -14.63
C ASP A 29 3.31 -17.89 -14.11
N GLN A 30 3.61 -17.00 -13.17
CA GLN A 30 2.65 -16.01 -12.69
C GLN A 30 2.16 -15.12 -13.82
N GLU A 31 3.06 -14.62 -14.66
CA GLU A 31 2.69 -13.79 -15.80
C GLU A 31 1.80 -14.55 -16.78
N ARG A 32 2.14 -15.81 -17.07
CA ARG A 32 1.34 -16.63 -17.98
C ARG A 32 -0.07 -16.84 -17.44
N LEU A 33 -0.20 -17.15 -16.17
CA LEU A 33 -1.51 -17.31 -15.54
C LEU A 33 -2.32 -16.02 -15.58
N LEU A 34 -1.67 -14.88 -15.33
CA LEU A 34 -2.33 -13.60 -15.38
C LEU A 34 -2.83 -13.28 -16.80
N ARG A 35 -1.99 -13.49 -17.81
CA ARG A 35 -2.35 -13.22 -19.20
C ARG A 35 -3.46 -14.14 -19.73
N ASN A 36 -3.62 -15.31 -19.12
CA ASN A 36 -4.68 -16.25 -19.48
C ASN A 36 -5.96 -16.03 -18.69
N ASP A 37 -5.97 -15.11 -17.77
CA ASP A 37 -7.15 -14.85 -16.93
C ASP A 37 -8.16 -14.01 -17.74
N PRO A 38 -9.42 -14.46 -17.83
CA PRO A 38 -10.44 -13.70 -18.57
C PRO A 38 -10.66 -12.29 -18.02
N SER A 39 -10.57 -12.12 -16.70
CA SER A 39 -10.73 -10.80 -16.08
C SER A 39 -9.63 -9.86 -16.52
N PHE A 40 -8.41 -10.36 -16.59
CA PHE A 40 -7.27 -9.57 -17.04
C PHE A 40 -7.45 -9.16 -18.50
N ASN A 41 -7.92 -10.08 -19.33
CA ASN A 41 -8.05 -9.84 -20.77
C ASN A 41 -9.14 -8.81 -21.09
N ARG A 42 -10.05 -8.56 -20.16
CA ARG A 42 -11.08 -7.52 -20.32
C ARG A 42 -10.58 -6.12 -19.99
N LEU A 43 -9.41 -6.02 -19.40
CA LEU A 43 -8.87 -4.71 -19.02
C LEU A 43 -8.30 -3.99 -20.24
N PRO A 44 -8.28 -2.66 -20.23
CA PRO A 44 -7.60 -1.91 -21.30
C PRO A 44 -6.13 -2.31 -21.40
N PRO A 45 -5.55 -2.28 -22.62
CA PRO A 45 -4.15 -2.68 -22.79
C PRO A 45 -3.16 -1.94 -21.89
N ALA A 46 -3.37 -0.66 -21.65
CA ALA A 46 -2.50 0.11 -20.75
C ALA A 46 -2.56 -0.42 -19.32
N THR A 47 -3.75 -0.81 -18.86
CA THR A 47 -3.91 -1.39 -17.54
C THR A 47 -3.27 -2.75 -17.44
N GLN A 48 -3.43 -3.59 -18.49
CA GLN A 48 -2.78 -4.90 -18.55
C GLN A 48 -1.26 -4.75 -18.44
N GLN A 49 -0.69 -3.82 -19.18
CA GLN A 49 0.75 -3.60 -19.20
C GLN A 49 1.24 -3.14 -17.84
N ARG A 50 0.48 -2.25 -17.19
CA ARG A 50 0.83 -1.76 -15.85
C ARG A 50 0.81 -2.89 -14.83
N LEU A 51 -0.18 -3.77 -14.87
CA LEU A 51 -0.27 -4.90 -13.94
C LEU A 51 0.89 -5.86 -14.13
N VAL A 52 1.28 -6.15 -15.37
CA VAL A 52 2.44 -6.99 -15.64
C VAL A 52 3.71 -6.35 -15.10
N GLN A 53 3.88 -5.05 -15.29
CA GLN A 53 5.04 -4.34 -14.74
C GLN A 53 5.06 -4.40 -13.22
N GLN A 54 3.91 -4.21 -12.58
CA GLN A 54 3.81 -4.33 -11.12
C GLN A 54 4.17 -5.73 -10.64
N LEU A 55 3.71 -6.75 -11.36
CA LEU A 55 4.06 -8.14 -11.05
C LEU A 55 5.57 -8.34 -11.06
N HIS A 56 6.24 -7.88 -12.11
CA HIS A 56 7.69 -8.00 -12.21
C HIS A 56 8.40 -7.21 -11.13
N GLN A 57 7.96 -5.99 -10.85
CA GLN A 57 8.57 -5.17 -9.82
C GLN A 57 8.45 -5.81 -8.44
N LEU A 58 7.29 -6.38 -8.12
CA LEU A 58 7.08 -7.03 -6.84
C LEU A 58 7.98 -8.25 -6.67
N ASN A 59 8.18 -9.01 -7.75
CA ASN A 59 9.05 -10.18 -7.69
C ASN A 59 10.53 -9.84 -7.61
N GLN A 60 10.93 -8.61 -7.93
CA GLN A 60 12.31 -8.16 -7.77
C GLN A 60 12.62 -7.66 -6.37
N LEU A 61 11.61 -7.43 -5.54
CA LEU A 61 11.82 -6.92 -4.20
C LEU A 61 12.27 -8.04 -3.26
N PRO A 62 13.08 -7.72 -2.24
CA PRO A 62 13.33 -8.65 -1.15
C PRO A 62 11.99 -9.09 -0.51
N GLU A 63 11.99 -10.30 0.02
CA GLU A 63 10.75 -10.91 0.51
C GLU A 63 10.02 -10.02 1.51
N GLU A 64 10.73 -9.44 2.48
CA GLU A 64 10.12 -8.57 3.49
C GLU A 64 9.45 -7.35 2.87
N GLN A 65 10.10 -6.73 1.89
CA GLN A 65 9.55 -5.55 1.24
C GLN A 65 8.34 -5.92 0.39
N ARG A 66 8.39 -7.08 -0.27
CA ARG A 66 7.26 -7.56 -1.06
C ARG A 66 6.05 -7.83 -0.18
N GLU A 67 6.26 -8.51 0.95
CA GLU A 67 5.19 -8.80 1.89
C GLU A 67 4.56 -7.53 2.44
N ARG A 68 5.37 -6.54 2.78
CA ARG A 68 4.88 -5.26 3.28
C ARG A 68 4.05 -4.53 2.23
N ARG A 69 4.53 -4.54 0.99
CA ARG A 69 3.82 -3.87 -0.10
C ARG A 69 2.48 -4.54 -0.39
N LEU A 70 2.46 -5.86 -0.37
CA LEU A 70 1.22 -6.62 -0.57
C LEU A 70 0.23 -6.38 0.59
N ALA A 71 0.72 -6.37 1.81
CA ALA A 71 -0.12 -6.10 2.97
C ALA A 71 -0.72 -4.69 2.91
N ARG A 72 0.08 -3.71 2.47
CA ARG A 72 -0.39 -2.34 2.28
C ARG A 72 -1.48 -2.27 1.21
N SER A 73 -1.27 -2.97 0.11
CA SER A 73 -2.27 -3.02 -0.96
C SER A 73 -3.58 -3.61 -0.47
N GLU A 74 -3.51 -4.68 0.32
CA GLU A 74 -4.71 -5.29 0.89
C GLU A 74 -5.45 -4.33 1.81
N MET A 75 -4.72 -3.62 2.66
CA MET A 75 -5.33 -2.65 3.56
C MET A 75 -6.07 -1.57 2.76
N LEU A 76 -5.44 -1.07 1.68
CA LEU A 76 -6.06 -0.08 0.81
C LEU A 76 -7.32 -0.62 0.14
N GLU A 77 -7.27 -1.85 -0.37
CA GLU A 77 -8.40 -2.45 -1.04
C GLU A 77 -9.63 -2.59 -0.15
N HIS A 78 -9.41 -2.78 1.15
CA HIS A 78 -10.50 -2.94 2.12
C HIS A 78 -11.00 -1.61 2.68
N MET A 79 -10.40 -0.50 2.30
CA MET A 79 -10.86 0.82 2.72
C MET A 79 -11.99 1.31 1.83
N SER A 80 -12.84 2.18 2.38
CA SER A 80 -13.84 2.88 1.58
C SER A 80 -13.15 3.76 0.54
N PRO A 81 -13.81 4.09 -0.57
CA PRO A 81 -13.22 5.02 -1.56
C PRO A 81 -12.83 6.35 -0.95
N GLN A 82 -13.61 6.84 0.02
CA GLN A 82 -13.32 8.09 0.70
C GLN A 82 -12.02 8.00 1.51
N ASP A 83 -11.84 6.89 2.23
CA ASP A 83 -10.62 6.67 3.01
C ASP A 83 -9.40 6.50 2.11
N GLN A 84 -9.55 5.79 1.00
CA GLN A 84 -8.49 5.66 0.01
C GLN A 84 -8.07 7.04 -0.53
N MET A 85 -9.04 7.92 -0.77
CA MET A 85 -8.75 9.27 -1.22
C MET A 85 -7.94 10.05 -0.20
N GLN A 86 -8.26 9.92 1.09
CA GLN A 86 -7.51 10.57 2.15
C GLN A 86 -6.06 10.10 2.20
N VAL A 87 -5.82 8.80 1.99
CA VAL A 87 -4.45 8.28 1.92
C VAL A 87 -3.70 8.87 0.72
N ARG A 88 -4.33 8.94 -0.43
CA ARG A 88 -3.71 9.53 -1.62
C ARG A 88 -3.41 11.01 -1.45
N GLN A 89 -4.32 11.75 -0.83
CA GLN A 89 -4.10 13.18 -0.56
C GLN A 89 -2.94 13.36 0.42
N ALA A 90 -2.82 12.48 1.41
CA ALA A 90 -1.70 12.52 2.33
C ALA A 90 -0.38 12.28 1.61
N GLY A 91 -0.35 11.36 0.65
CA GLY A 91 0.83 11.14 -0.18
C GLY A 91 1.24 12.37 -0.95
N ARG A 92 0.27 13.07 -1.54
CA ARG A 92 0.54 14.33 -2.25
C ARG A 92 1.01 15.42 -1.31
N GLY A 93 0.39 15.51 -0.13
CA GLY A 93 0.81 16.47 0.89
C GLY A 93 2.24 16.23 1.34
N PHE A 94 2.62 14.96 1.51
CA PHE A 94 3.99 14.61 1.84
C PHE A 94 4.97 15.07 0.76
N MET A 95 4.64 14.80 -0.49
CA MET A 95 5.51 15.17 -1.61
C MET A 95 5.64 16.69 -1.78
N ALA A 96 4.68 17.44 -1.28
CA ALA A 96 4.71 18.91 -1.32
C ALA A 96 5.51 19.53 -0.18
N LEU A 97 5.90 18.75 0.83
CA LEU A 97 6.71 19.26 1.93
C LEU A 97 8.12 19.61 1.48
N ALA A 98 8.75 20.56 2.19
CA ALA A 98 10.16 20.85 1.97
C ALA A 98 11.02 19.62 2.26
N PRO A 99 12.18 19.45 1.60
CA PRO A 99 12.99 18.23 1.75
C PRO A 99 13.35 17.88 3.18
N ASP A 100 13.67 18.87 4.02
CA ASP A 100 13.98 18.63 5.43
C ASP A 100 12.78 18.12 6.20
N ARG A 101 11.59 18.65 5.89
CA ARG A 101 10.35 18.19 6.53
C ARG A 101 9.96 16.81 6.03
N GLN A 102 10.17 16.52 4.75
CA GLN A 102 9.94 15.17 4.22
C GLN A 102 10.80 14.15 4.97
N ALA A 103 12.06 14.48 5.21
CA ALA A 103 12.97 13.57 5.93
C ALA A 103 12.48 13.30 7.35
N MET A 104 12.02 14.34 8.07
CA MET A 104 11.51 14.18 9.43
C MET A 104 10.21 13.37 9.47
N VAL A 105 9.29 13.68 8.56
CA VAL A 105 8.02 12.95 8.47
C VAL A 105 8.27 11.49 8.10
N LYS A 106 9.17 11.24 7.16
CA LYS A 106 9.52 9.86 6.76
C LYS A 106 10.08 9.06 7.93
N ARG A 107 10.95 9.68 8.73
CA ARG A 107 11.51 9.01 9.91
C ARG A 107 10.42 8.68 10.91
N ALA A 108 9.54 9.64 11.19
CA ALA A 108 8.42 9.41 12.09
C ALA A 108 7.49 8.32 11.57
N PHE A 109 7.23 8.29 10.27
CA PHE A 109 6.45 7.24 9.64
C PHE A 109 7.06 5.86 9.88
N GLN A 110 8.37 5.75 9.69
CA GLN A 110 9.07 4.49 9.92
C GLN A 110 9.00 4.06 11.38
N ASP A 111 9.16 5.00 12.31
CA ASP A 111 9.05 4.71 13.74
C ASP A 111 7.64 4.26 14.13
N LEU A 112 6.64 4.92 13.57
CA LEU A 112 5.24 4.64 13.91
C LEU A 112 4.72 3.33 13.32
N ARG A 113 5.41 2.77 12.34
CA ARG A 113 5.06 1.42 11.86
C ARG A 113 5.22 0.37 12.95
N SER A 114 6.12 0.60 13.88
CA SER A 114 6.35 -0.30 15.02
C SER A 114 5.40 -0.04 16.19
N VAL A 115 4.48 0.89 16.05
CA VAL A 115 3.45 1.17 17.03
C VAL A 115 2.17 0.45 16.62
N PRO A 116 1.52 -0.30 17.52
CA PRO A 116 0.26 -0.96 17.18
C PRO A 116 -0.77 0.02 16.66
N LEU A 117 -1.61 -0.43 15.74
CA LEU A 117 -2.56 0.43 15.01
C LEU A 117 -3.45 1.25 15.94
N ASP A 118 -3.91 0.63 17.04
CA ASP A 118 -4.82 1.29 17.98
C ASP A 118 -4.12 2.32 18.87
N GLN A 119 -2.79 2.37 18.87
CA GLN A 119 -2.01 3.30 19.69
C GLN A 119 -1.40 4.44 18.89
N ARG A 120 -1.44 4.38 17.56
CA ARG A 120 -0.78 5.38 16.72
C ARG A 120 -1.35 6.78 16.90
N ALA A 121 -2.68 6.89 17.03
CA ALA A 121 -3.30 8.19 17.23
C ALA A 121 -2.85 8.82 18.56
N THR A 122 -2.74 8.03 19.61
CA THR A 122 -2.27 8.52 20.92
C THR A 122 -0.85 9.06 20.82
N VAL A 123 0.03 8.33 20.13
CA VAL A 123 1.42 8.78 19.95
C VAL A 123 1.48 10.06 19.13
N LEU A 124 0.71 10.15 18.05
CA LEU A 124 0.66 11.34 17.20
C LEU A 124 0.15 12.57 17.94
N ASN A 125 -0.70 12.38 18.93
CA ASN A 125 -1.24 13.46 19.74
C ASN A 125 -0.43 13.74 21.00
N SER A 126 0.70 13.05 21.19
CA SER A 126 1.57 13.31 22.33
C SER A 126 2.22 14.69 22.22
N ALA A 127 2.64 15.22 23.39
CA ALA A 127 3.30 16.53 23.43
C ALA A 127 4.56 16.55 22.57
N ARG A 128 5.29 15.45 22.53
CA ARG A 128 6.52 15.34 21.73
C ARG A 128 6.20 15.54 20.24
N TYR A 129 5.19 14.84 19.71
CA TYR A 129 4.85 14.96 18.30
C TYR A 129 4.21 16.32 17.98
N GLN A 130 3.42 16.86 18.91
CA GLN A 130 2.86 18.20 18.72
C GLN A 130 3.94 19.28 18.65
N SER A 131 5.04 19.11 19.36
CA SER A 131 6.13 20.07 19.32
C SER A 131 7.02 19.93 18.09
N GLN A 132 7.10 18.74 17.51
CA GLN A 132 8.00 18.47 16.38
C GLN A 132 7.32 18.59 15.02
N PHE A 133 6.01 18.41 14.94
CA PHE A 133 5.26 18.36 13.69
C PHE A 133 4.06 19.29 13.74
N SER A 134 3.82 19.97 12.62
CA SER A 134 2.63 20.81 12.47
C SER A 134 1.36 19.95 12.46
N PRO A 135 0.18 20.54 12.68
CA PRO A 135 -1.07 19.81 12.52
C PRO A 135 -1.22 19.16 11.15
N ASP A 136 -0.80 19.85 10.08
CA ASP A 136 -0.86 19.30 8.73
C ASP A 136 0.06 18.08 8.60
N GLU A 137 1.27 18.17 9.11
CA GLU A 137 2.22 17.05 9.07
C GLU A 137 1.73 15.86 9.86
N ARG A 138 1.14 16.09 11.03
CA ARG A 138 0.55 15.01 11.83
C ARG A 138 -0.64 14.39 11.10
N GLY A 139 -1.43 15.19 10.39
CA GLY A 139 -2.52 14.67 9.57
C GLY A 139 -2.02 13.80 8.42
N ILE A 140 -0.94 14.21 7.76
CA ILE A 140 -0.29 13.39 6.73
C ILE A 140 0.14 12.05 7.31
N LEU A 141 0.83 12.07 8.46
CA LEU A 141 1.27 10.84 9.11
C LEU A 141 0.08 9.94 9.48
N ALA A 142 -0.97 10.51 10.07
CA ALA A 142 -2.14 9.75 10.46
C ALA A 142 -2.77 9.04 9.28
N ASN A 143 -2.93 9.76 8.16
CA ASN A 143 -3.59 9.20 6.99
C ASN A 143 -2.71 8.19 6.25
N LEU A 144 -1.40 8.44 6.12
CA LEU A 144 -0.50 7.47 5.52
C LEU A 144 -0.44 6.18 6.32
N LEU A 145 -0.44 6.30 7.65
CA LEU A 145 -0.34 5.13 8.54
C LEU A 145 -1.60 4.26 8.54
N ARG A 146 -2.72 4.79 8.05
CA ARG A 146 -3.95 4.00 7.94
C ARG A 146 -3.79 2.82 6.98
N ALA A 147 -2.92 2.95 6.01
CA ALA A 147 -2.65 1.90 5.03
C ALA A 147 -1.37 1.12 5.36
N GLU A 148 -0.80 1.31 6.54
CA GLU A 148 0.48 0.71 6.89
C GLU A 148 0.29 -0.38 7.94
N PRO A 149 0.62 -1.64 7.63
CA PRO A 149 0.49 -2.72 8.60
C PRO A 149 1.46 -2.53 9.78
N TYR A 150 1.09 -3.12 10.91
CA TYR A 150 1.97 -3.13 12.08
C TYR A 150 3.20 -3.97 11.79
N GLU A 151 4.36 -3.42 12.10
CA GLU A 151 5.64 -4.11 11.93
C GLU A 151 6.38 -4.10 13.26
N PRO A 152 6.51 -5.25 13.94
CA PRO A 152 7.18 -5.28 15.24
C PRO A 152 8.60 -4.77 15.14
N PRO A 153 9.12 -4.10 16.19
CA PRO A 153 10.53 -3.68 16.19
C PRO A 153 11.44 -4.89 16.18
N ARG A 154 12.56 -4.77 15.50
CA ARG A 154 13.57 -5.81 15.41
C ARG A 154 14.59 -5.70 16.53
#